data_9d1cf91f4d2853225dbf60ea33bb2345
#
_entry.id   9d1cf91f4d2853225dbf60ea33bb2345
#
_cell.length_a   1.000
_cell.length_b   1.000
_cell.length_c   1.000
_cell.angle_alpha   90.00
_cell.angle_beta   90.00
_cell.angle_gamma   90.00
#
_symmetry.space_group_name_H-M   'P 1'
#
loop_
_entity.id
_entity.type
_entity.pdbx_description
1 polymer ?
#
loop_
_entity_poly.entity_id
_entity_poly.type
_entity_poly.pdbx_seq_one_letter_code
_entity_poly.pdbx_strand_id
1 'polypeptide(L)'
;MELTRRDAAAALAAIGATGGIALGVRRAADGAGADAATPTRDDTPSDEAVRAAMTALAEPVYPEAVSGIESFVEAFLEGRLDGSSHDAGVRAAVDEVESAARSWYDAPVTDLPAGEREQVLRELGADTAAADPSGSTAERVRYYVVNELLLALYASPTGGELVGIKNPQGYAGGAESYQRGPL
;
A
#
# COMPACT_ATOMS: atom_id res chain seq x y z
N MET A 1 1.83 34.87 -29.25
CA MET A 1 1.20 34.86 -27.93
C MET A 1 2.13 34.11 -26.98
N GLU A 2 2.77 34.83 -26.08
CA GLU A 2 3.61 34.20 -25.06
C GLU A 2 2.72 33.74 -23.91
N LEU A 3 2.67 32.44 -23.67
CA LEU A 3 1.99 31.84 -22.51
C LEU A 3 2.76 32.18 -21.25
N THR A 4 2.12 32.85 -20.32
CA THR A 4 2.73 33.16 -19.01
C THR A 4 2.71 31.96 -18.09
N ARG A 5 3.59 31.94 -17.05
CA ARG A 5 3.61 30.89 -16.03
C ARG A 5 2.27 30.72 -15.30
N ARG A 6 1.43 31.76 -15.27
CA ARG A 6 0.07 31.70 -14.73
C ARG A 6 -0.89 30.92 -15.62
N ASP A 7 -0.72 31.01 -16.95
CA ASP A 7 -1.56 30.27 -17.90
C ASP A 7 -1.26 28.80 -17.89
N ALA A 8 0.02 28.43 -17.67
CA ALA A 8 0.43 27.02 -17.47
C ALA A 8 -0.12 26.43 -16.16
N ALA A 9 -0.15 27.18 -15.07
CA ALA A 9 -0.73 26.75 -13.81
C ALA A 9 -2.26 26.58 -13.89
N ALA A 10 -2.95 27.45 -14.64
CA ALA A 10 -4.39 27.34 -14.87
C ALA A 10 -4.74 26.14 -15.77
N ALA A 11 -3.91 25.81 -16.75
CA ALA A 11 -4.09 24.64 -17.61
C ALA A 11 -3.88 23.32 -16.83
N LEU A 12 -2.90 23.25 -15.93
CA LEU A 12 -2.66 22.11 -15.07
C LEU A 12 -3.78 21.90 -14.03
N ALA A 13 -4.34 22.99 -13.49
CA ALA A 13 -5.50 22.90 -12.60
C ALA A 13 -6.77 22.40 -13.32
N ALA A 14 -6.92 22.72 -14.61
CA ALA A 14 -8.06 22.26 -15.40
C ALA A 14 -7.96 20.75 -15.76
N ILE A 15 -6.75 20.22 -15.93
CA ILE A 15 -6.53 18.80 -16.24
C ILE A 15 -6.61 17.95 -14.95
N GLY A 16 -6.15 18.47 -13.81
CA GLY A 16 -6.25 17.81 -12.51
C GLY A 16 -7.68 17.71 -11.97
N ALA A 17 -8.56 18.64 -12.37
CA ALA A 17 -9.95 18.64 -11.90
C ALA A 17 -10.88 17.65 -12.62
N THR A 18 -10.47 17.09 -13.77
CA THR A 18 -11.33 16.19 -14.56
C THR A 18 -11.15 14.72 -14.24
N GLY A 19 -10.03 14.31 -13.59
CA GLY A 19 -9.78 12.92 -13.19
C GLY A 19 -10.36 12.54 -11.83
N GLY A 20 -10.51 13.50 -10.91
CA GLY A 20 -10.97 13.24 -9.54
C GLY A 20 -12.47 13.45 -9.29
N ILE A 21 -13.20 14.05 -10.23
CA ILE A 21 -14.60 14.45 -10.02
C ILE A 21 -15.60 13.35 -10.43
N ALA A 22 -15.19 12.36 -11.22
CA ALA A 22 -16.12 11.34 -11.71
C ALA A 22 -16.62 10.36 -10.64
N LEU A 23 -15.89 10.17 -9.54
CA LEU A 23 -16.31 9.30 -8.43
C LEU A 23 -17.02 10.05 -7.29
N GLY A 24 -16.78 11.36 -7.13
CA GLY A 24 -17.39 12.18 -6.08
C GLY A 24 -18.77 12.76 -6.43
N VAL A 25 -19.07 13.00 -7.71
CA VAL A 25 -20.28 13.73 -8.13
C VAL A 25 -21.53 12.86 -8.23
N ARG A 26 -21.39 11.53 -8.34
CA ARG A 26 -22.58 10.63 -8.32
C ARG A 26 -23.25 10.55 -6.95
N ARG A 27 -22.53 10.92 -5.88
CA ARG A 27 -23.08 10.87 -4.52
C ARG A 27 -23.72 12.18 -4.06
N ALA A 28 -23.51 13.28 -4.81
CA ALA A 28 -24.07 14.60 -4.46
C ALA A 28 -25.37 14.96 -5.19
N ALA A 29 -25.82 14.17 -6.18
CA ALA A 29 -27.03 14.49 -6.97
C ALA A 29 -28.30 13.81 -6.46
N ASP A 30 -28.23 12.82 -5.56
CA ASP A 30 -29.39 12.15 -4.98
C ASP A 30 -29.52 12.38 -3.45
N GLY A 31 -29.21 13.57 -3.00
CA GLY A 31 -29.20 13.89 -1.58
C GLY A 31 -30.37 14.71 -1.11
N ALA A 32 -31.42 14.06 -0.67
CA ALA A 32 -32.21 14.53 0.46
C ALA A 32 -32.50 13.32 1.36
N GLY A 33 -31.70 13.19 2.43
CA GLY A 33 -31.95 12.26 3.53
C GLY A 33 -31.39 10.85 3.31
N ALA A 34 -30.10 10.69 3.45
CA ALA A 34 -29.53 9.42 3.83
C ALA A 34 -28.45 9.68 4.87
N ASP A 35 -28.63 9.09 6.05
CA ASP A 35 -27.62 8.95 7.07
C ASP A 35 -26.29 8.56 6.41
N ALA A 36 -25.21 9.25 6.78
CA ALA A 36 -23.87 8.79 6.49
C ALA A 36 -23.78 7.40 7.12
N ALA A 37 -23.91 6.37 6.30
CA ALA A 37 -23.73 5.00 6.74
C ALA A 37 -22.29 4.92 7.27
N THR A 38 -22.15 4.90 8.58
CA THR A 38 -20.94 4.37 9.22
C THR A 38 -20.74 3.00 8.60
N PRO A 39 -19.55 2.71 8.02
CA PRO A 39 -19.29 1.39 7.43
C PRO A 39 -19.61 0.36 8.51
N THR A 40 -20.59 -0.49 8.21
CA THR A 40 -20.95 -1.59 9.09
C THR A 40 -19.74 -2.52 9.17
N ARG A 41 -19.51 -3.10 10.32
CA ARG A 41 -18.38 -3.98 10.65
C ARG A 41 -18.18 -5.16 9.66
N ASP A 42 -19.17 -5.39 8.78
CA ASP A 42 -19.15 -6.44 7.77
C ASP A 42 -18.35 -6.08 6.49
N ASP A 43 -18.00 -4.79 6.27
CA ASP A 43 -17.28 -4.33 5.07
C ASP A 43 -15.75 -4.24 5.27
N THR A 44 -15.26 -4.49 6.49
CA THR A 44 -13.82 -4.42 6.80
C THR A 44 -13.14 -5.74 6.41
N PRO A 45 -12.06 -5.73 5.61
CA PRO A 45 -11.34 -6.95 5.24
C PRO A 45 -10.92 -7.75 6.47
N SER A 46 -11.11 -9.08 6.41
CA SER A 46 -10.63 -10.00 7.47
C SER A 46 -9.10 -10.06 7.50
N ASP A 47 -8.54 -10.55 8.60
CA ASP A 47 -7.08 -10.78 8.71
C ASP A 47 -6.55 -11.64 7.56
N GLU A 48 -7.28 -12.69 7.21
CA GLU A 48 -6.91 -13.58 6.11
C GLU A 48 -6.92 -12.83 4.76
N ALA A 49 -7.93 -12.02 4.50
CA ALA A 49 -8.02 -11.23 3.28
C ALA A 49 -6.89 -10.19 3.19
N VAL A 50 -6.56 -9.53 4.31
CA VAL A 50 -5.43 -8.59 4.36
C VAL A 50 -4.11 -9.30 4.10
N ARG A 51 -3.85 -10.45 4.73
CA ARG A 51 -2.63 -11.23 4.51
C ARG A 51 -2.52 -11.68 3.06
N ALA A 52 -3.57 -12.22 2.48
CA ALA A 52 -3.59 -12.66 1.09
C ALA A 52 -3.30 -11.51 0.12
N ALA A 53 -3.97 -10.37 0.28
CA ALA A 53 -3.75 -9.20 -0.56
C ALA A 53 -2.32 -8.62 -0.41
N MET A 54 -1.82 -8.47 0.82
CA MET A 54 -0.47 -7.98 1.08
C MET A 54 0.61 -8.93 0.52
N THR A 55 0.43 -10.24 0.65
CA THR A 55 1.32 -11.24 0.04
C THR A 55 1.33 -11.13 -1.48
N ALA A 56 0.16 -10.98 -2.10
CA ALA A 56 0.04 -10.81 -3.53
C ALA A 56 0.71 -9.50 -4.02
N LEU A 57 0.54 -8.40 -3.28
CA LEU A 57 1.15 -7.11 -3.58
C LEU A 57 2.65 -7.06 -3.28
N ALA A 58 3.17 -7.93 -2.43
CA ALA A 58 4.60 -8.04 -2.17
C ALA A 58 5.39 -8.52 -3.40
N GLU A 59 4.80 -9.37 -4.23
CA GLU A 59 5.46 -9.90 -5.43
C GLU A 59 5.98 -8.81 -6.39
N PRO A 60 5.17 -7.81 -6.81
CA PRO A 60 5.68 -6.73 -7.66
C PRO A 60 6.52 -5.69 -6.93
N VAL A 61 6.44 -5.62 -5.58
CA VAL A 61 7.20 -4.63 -4.78
C VAL A 61 8.61 -5.14 -4.45
N TYR A 62 8.80 -6.46 -4.35
CA TYR A 62 10.07 -7.06 -3.96
C TYR A 62 10.95 -7.39 -5.16
N PRO A 63 12.29 -7.33 -5.01
CA PRO A 63 13.20 -7.82 -6.03
C PRO A 63 13.01 -9.32 -6.30
N GLU A 64 13.18 -9.76 -7.55
CA GLU A 64 13.07 -11.17 -7.96
C GLU A 64 13.97 -12.14 -7.16
N ALA A 65 15.05 -11.63 -6.56
CA ALA A 65 15.95 -12.42 -5.72
C ALA A 65 15.34 -12.81 -4.37
N VAL A 66 14.20 -12.23 -3.98
CA VAL A 66 13.52 -12.52 -2.71
C VAL A 66 12.68 -13.78 -2.86
N SER A 67 12.90 -14.74 -1.99
CA SER A 67 12.14 -16.00 -1.92
C SER A 67 11.44 -16.14 -0.56
N GLY A 68 10.40 -16.97 -0.49
CA GLY A 68 9.66 -17.21 0.75
C GLY A 68 8.79 -16.02 1.17
N ILE A 69 8.32 -15.22 0.21
CA ILE A 69 7.54 -13.99 0.42
C ILE A 69 6.34 -14.25 1.32
N GLU A 70 5.58 -15.31 1.07
CA GLU A 70 4.35 -15.65 1.81
C GLU A 70 4.62 -15.78 3.32
N SER A 71 5.47 -16.72 3.71
CA SER A 71 5.77 -16.98 5.13
C SER A 71 6.35 -15.76 5.86
N PHE A 72 7.07 -14.95 5.13
CA PHE A 72 7.72 -13.76 5.63
C PHE A 72 6.73 -12.60 5.83
N VAL A 73 5.83 -12.34 4.86
CA VAL A 73 4.77 -11.33 4.98
C VAL A 73 3.77 -11.73 6.07
N GLU A 74 3.39 -13.01 6.15
CA GLU A 74 2.53 -13.54 7.21
C GLU A 74 3.11 -13.28 8.59
N ALA A 75 4.38 -13.68 8.82
CA ALA A 75 5.04 -13.47 10.11
C ALA A 75 5.17 -11.99 10.48
N PHE A 76 5.38 -11.12 9.51
CA PHE A 76 5.43 -9.68 9.73
C PHE A 76 4.08 -9.10 10.12
N LEU A 77 3.00 -9.52 9.45
CA LEU A 77 1.65 -9.03 9.70
C LEU A 77 1.04 -9.58 10.99
N GLU A 78 1.51 -10.72 11.52
CA GLU A 78 1.01 -11.33 12.76
C GLU A 78 1.03 -10.34 13.94
N GLY A 79 2.08 -9.50 14.02
CA GLY A 79 2.20 -8.48 15.06
C GLY A 79 1.59 -7.12 14.71
N ARG A 80 0.98 -6.97 13.54
CA ARG A 80 0.47 -5.68 13.02
C ARG A 80 -1.05 -5.62 12.86
N LEU A 81 -1.72 -6.76 12.76
CA LEU A 81 -3.17 -6.88 12.73
C LEU A 81 -3.67 -7.09 14.17
N ASP A 82 -3.55 -6.05 14.98
CA ASP A 82 -3.74 -6.07 16.44
C ASP A 82 -4.95 -5.26 16.93
N GLY A 83 -5.78 -4.75 16.01
CA GLY A 83 -6.93 -3.91 16.30
C GLY A 83 -6.58 -2.44 16.59
N SER A 84 -5.32 -2.03 16.40
CA SER A 84 -4.88 -0.64 16.55
C SER A 84 -5.41 0.28 15.45
N SER A 85 -5.18 1.58 15.60
CA SER A 85 -5.46 2.54 14.53
C SER A 85 -4.60 2.32 13.29
N HIS A 86 -3.40 1.75 13.46
CA HIS A 86 -2.55 1.39 12.34
C HIS A 86 -3.14 0.20 11.56
N ASP A 87 -3.57 -0.85 12.24
CA ASP A 87 -4.29 -1.99 11.63
C ASP A 87 -5.53 -1.51 10.86
N ALA A 88 -6.33 -0.63 11.46
CA ALA A 88 -7.48 -0.04 10.76
C ALA A 88 -7.07 0.68 9.46
N GLY A 89 -5.93 1.39 9.48
CA GLY A 89 -5.36 2.05 8.31
C GLY A 89 -4.90 1.07 7.24
N VAL A 90 -4.24 -0.02 7.63
CA VAL A 90 -3.82 -1.10 6.70
C VAL A 90 -5.04 -1.71 6.01
N ARG A 91 -6.09 -2.07 6.77
CA ARG A 91 -7.33 -2.64 6.21
C ARG A 91 -8.01 -1.70 5.23
N ALA A 92 -8.11 -0.42 5.59
CA ALA A 92 -8.71 0.58 4.71
C ALA A 92 -7.90 0.76 3.41
N ALA A 93 -6.58 0.80 3.49
CA ALA A 93 -5.73 0.91 2.30
C ALA A 93 -5.77 -0.35 1.42
N VAL A 94 -5.83 -1.54 2.01
CA VAL A 94 -6.02 -2.79 1.27
C VAL A 94 -7.38 -2.80 0.57
N ASP A 95 -8.45 -2.36 1.23
CA ASP A 95 -9.79 -2.26 0.62
C ASP A 95 -9.80 -1.28 -0.56
N GLU A 96 -9.07 -0.16 -0.48
CA GLU A 96 -8.91 0.78 -1.59
C GLU A 96 -8.20 0.15 -2.80
N VAL A 97 -7.16 -0.64 -2.57
CA VAL A 97 -6.45 -1.37 -3.65
C VAL A 97 -7.34 -2.46 -4.25
N GLU A 98 -8.04 -3.23 -3.43
CA GLU A 98 -9.00 -4.25 -3.85
C GLU A 98 -10.16 -3.66 -4.67
N SER A 99 -10.68 -2.51 -4.25
CA SER A 99 -11.74 -1.80 -4.98
C SER A 99 -11.25 -1.32 -6.35
N ALA A 100 -10.02 -0.83 -6.44
CA ALA A 100 -9.39 -0.44 -7.69
C ALA A 100 -9.19 -1.65 -8.62
N ALA A 101 -8.65 -2.76 -8.11
CA ALA A 101 -8.43 -3.99 -8.85
C ALA A 101 -9.74 -4.54 -9.45
N ARG A 102 -10.78 -4.63 -8.63
CA ARG A 102 -12.11 -5.07 -9.11
C ARG A 102 -12.73 -4.10 -10.11
N SER A 103 -12.51 -2.80 -9.95
CA SER A 103 -13.06 -1.79 -10.86
C SER A 103 -12.37 -1.79 -12.23
N TRP A 104 -11.06 -2.05 -12.29
CA TRP A 104 -10.26 -1.94 -13.51
C TRP A 104 -10.07 -3.28 -14.21
N TYR A 105 -9.99 -4.38 -13.45
CA TYR A 105 -9.67 -5.72 -13.95
C TYR A 105 -10.76 -6.76 -13.70
N ASP A 106 -11.87 -6.38 -13.04
CA ASP A 106 -12.98 -7.27 -12.68
C ASP A 106 -12.54 -8.50 -11.84
N ALA A 107 -11.44 -8.36 -11.09
CA ALA A 107 -10.84 -9.41 -10.28
C ALA A 107 -10.22 -8.86 -8.98
N PRO A 108 -10.16 -9.66 -7.90
CA PRO A 108 -9.41 -9.28 -6.71
C PRO A 108 -7.90 -9.28 -6.99
N VAL A 109 -7.15 -8.54 -6.20
CA VAL A 109 -5.67 -8.44 -6.31
C VAL A 109 -5.00 -9.82 -6.30
N THR A 110 -5.51 -10.75 -5.50
CA THR A 110 -4.96 -12.12 -5.39
C THR A 110 -5.01 -12.90 -6.70
N ASP A 111 -5.99 -12.63 -7.55
CA ASP A 111 -6.22 -13.36 -8.80
C ASP A 111 -5.50 -12.71 -9.99
N LEU A 112 -4.99 -11.48 -9.82
CA LEU A 112 -4.25 -10.76 -10.86
C LEU A 112 -2.83 -11.32 -11.02
N PRO A 113 -2.26 -11.35 -12.23
CA PRO A 113 -0.85 -11.59 -12.42
C PRO A 113 -0.01 -10.43 -11.87
N ALA A 114 1.26 -10.68 -11.52
CA ALA A 114 2.17 -9.71 -10.90
C ALA A 114 2.25 -8.37 -11.66
N GLY A 115 2.28 -8.41 -13.00
CA GLY A 115 2.32 -7.19 -13.82
C GLY A 115 1.06 -6.33 -13.72
N GLU A 116 -0.11 -6.93 -13.54
CA GLU A 116 -1.36 -6.19 -13.33
C GLU A 116 -1.45 -5.65 -11.91
N ARG A 117 -0.98 -6.38 -10.90
CA ARG A 117 -0.83 -5.87 -9.52
C ARG A 117 0.08 -4.66 -9.46
N GLU A 118 1.22 -4.70 -10.16
CA GLU A 118 2.11 -3.55 -10.30
C GLU A 118 1.39 -2.36 -10.95
N GLN A 119 0.61 -2.62 -11.99
CA GLN A 119 -0.15 -1.59 -12.69
C GLN A 119 -1.23 -0.97 -11.80
N VAL A 120 -1.94 -1.76 -10.97
CA VAL A 120 -2.89 -1.24 -9.97
C VAL A 120 -2.21 -0.24 -9.04
N LEU A 121 -1.04 -0.58 -8.47
CA LEU A 121 -0.31 0.33 -7.58
C LEU A 121 0.16 1.59 -8.31
N ARG A 122 0.59 1.48 -9.57
CA ARG A 122 1.03 2.60 -10.39
C ARG A 122 -0.13 3.51 -10.81
N GLU A 123 -1.26 2.96 -11.22
CA GLU A 123 -2.44 3.74 -11.60
C GLU A 123 -3.09 4.44 -10.41
N LEU A 124 -2.99 3.84 -9.21
CA LEU A 124 -3.32 4.52 -7.94
C LEU A 124 -2.34 5.66 -7.62
N GLY A 125 -1.17 5.70 -8.25
CA GLY A 125 -0.11 6.67 -7.98
C GLY A 125 0.72 6.38 -6.74
N ALA A 126 0.60 5.18 -6.16
CA ALA A 126 1.29 4.81 -4.92
C ALA A 126 2.81 4.65 -5.10
N ASP A 127 3.29 4.47 -6.33
CA ASP A 127 4.71 4.37 -6.68
C ASP A 127 5.47 5.69 -6.51
N THR A 128 4.78 6.83 -6.74
CA THR A 128 5.37 8.17 -6.71
C THR A 128 4.86 9.06 -5.58
N ALA A 129 3.79 8.66 -4.89
CA ALA A 129 3.20 9.43 -3.80
C ALA A 129 4.14 9.58 -2.60
N ALA A 130 4.02 10.69 -1.88
CA ALA A 130 4.55 10.81 -0.53
C ALA A 130 3.76 9.89 0.42
N ALA A 131 4.41 9.35 1.44
CA ALA A 131 3.75 8.52 2.42
C ALA A 131 3.06 9.38 3.48
N ASP A 132 1.73 9.41 3.47
CA ASP A 132 0.93 10.15 4.48
C ASP A 132 -0.27 9.29 4.91
N PRO A 133 -0.37 8.91 6.20
CA PRO A 133 -1.48 8.11 6.70
C PRO A 133 -2.84 8.83 6.66
N SER A 134 -2.84 10.16 6.53
CA SER A 134 -4.05 11.00 6.49
C SER A 134 -4.28 11.65 5.12
N GLY A 135 -3.46 11.30 4.14
CA GLY A 135 -3.46 11.90 2.81
C GLY A 135 -4.52 11.33 1.86
N SER A 136 -4.28 11.53 0.57
CA SER A 136 -5.06 10.94 -0.53
C SER A 136 -4.96 9.40 -0.53
N THR A 137 -5.79 8.72 -1.32
CA THR A 137 -5.70 7.27 -1.52
C THR A 137 -4.28 6.83 -1.91
N ALA A 138 -3.64 7.52 -2.86
CA ALA A 138 -2.26 7.22 -3.26
C ALA A 138 -1.27 7.28 -2.08
N GLU A 139 -1.37 8.32 -1.26
CA GLU A 139 -0.49 8.55 -0.12
C GLU A 139 -0.75 7.54 1.01
N ARG A 140 -2.02 7.18 1.27
CA ARG A 140 -2.37 6.12 2.23
C ARG A 140 -1.92 4.75 1.77
N VAL A 141 -2.14 4.37 0.52
CA VAL A 141 -1.67 3.10 -0.06
C VAL A 141 -0.14 3.06 -0.02
N ARG A 142 0.54 4.17 -0.33
CA ARG A 142 2.00 4.26 -0.14
C ARG A 142 2.42 3.99 1.29
N TYR A 143 1.74 4.59 2.28
CA TYR A 143 2.07 4.47 3.69
C TYR A 143 1.75 3.09 4.25
N TYR A 144 0.51 2.61 4.09
CA TYR A 144 0.00 1.42 4.76
C TYR A 144 0.21 0.10 3.98
N VAL A 145 0.50 0.16 2.67
CA VAL A 145 0.75 -1.03 1.86
C VAL A 145 2.21 -1.09 1.43
N VAL A 146 2.66 -0.15 0.59
CA VAL A 146 4.00 -0.24 -0.01
C VAL A 146 5.09 -0.11 1.05
N ASN A 147 5.01 0.87 1.95
CA ASN A 147 6.03 1.07 2.98
C ASN A 147 6.00 -0.03 4.04
N GLU A 148 4.84 -0.61 4.37
CA GLU A 148 4.75 -1.76 5.26
C GLU A 148 5.45 -2.98 4.64
N LEU A 149 5.23 -3.25 3.36
CA LEU A 149 5.92 -4.32 2.64
C LEU A 149 7.44 -4.08 2.57
N LEU A 150 7.86 -2.84 2.30
CA LEU A 150 9.29 -2.49 2.31
C LEU A 150 9.90 -2.63 3.71
N LEU A 151 9.18 -2.22 4.75
CA LEU A 151 9.63 -2.40 6.13
C LEU A 151 9.76 -3.88 6.48
N ALA A 152 8.78 -4.70 6.08
CA ALA A 152 8.84 -6.13 6.17
C ALA A 152 10.12 -6.65 5.51
N LEU A 153 10.36 -6.31 4.25
CA LEU A 153 11.55 -6.74 3.50
C LEU A 153 12.84 -6.38 4.24
N TYR A 154 13.00 -5.13 4.65
CA TYR A 154 14.24 -4.67 5.30
C TYR A 154 14.44 -5.22 6.72
N ALA A 155 13.37 -5.62 7.40
CA ALA A 155 13.44 -6.30 8.69
C ALA A 155 13.85 -7.78 8.56
N SER A 156 13.77 -8.35 7.34
CA SER A 156 14.16 -9.74 7.09
C SER A 156 15.67 -9.89 6.89
N PRO A 157 16.23 -11.08 7.18
CA PRO A 157 17.62 -11.38 6.88
C PRO A 157 17.97 -11.18 5.41
N THR A 158 17.15 -11.71 4.50
CA THR A 158 17.34 -11.62 3.05
C THR A 158 17.32 -10.16 2.57
N GLY A 159 16.35 -9.37 3.00
CA GLY A 159 16.26 -7.95 2.62
C GLY A 159 17.38 -7.12 3.23
N GLY A 160 17.81 -7.43 4.45
CA GLY A 160 18.98 -6.82 5.06
C GLY A 160 20.26 -7.08 4.26
N GLU A 161 20.47 -8.29 3.77
CA GLU A 161 21.61 -8.64 2.92
C GLU A 161 21.60 -7.89 1.57
N LEU A 162 20.42 -7.74 0.95
CA LEU A 162 20.26 -7.01 -0.32
C LEU A 162 20.71 -5.54 -0.22
N VAL A 163 20.55 -4.91 0.95
CA VAL A 163 20.98 -3.54 1.21
C VAL A 163 22.33 -3.45 1.94
N GLY A 164 23.05 -4.56 2.07
CA GLY A 164 24.38 -4.62 2.68
C GLY A 164 24.37 -4.66 4.22
N ILE A 165 23.22 -4.86 4.84
CA ILE A 165 23.07 -5.02 6.29
C ILE A 165 23.17 -6.49 6.60
N LYS A 166 24.33 -6.96 7.05
CA LYS A 166 24.57 -8.38 7.39
C LYS A 166 23.79 -8.87 8.61
N ASN A 167 23.13 -7.98 9.34
CA ASN A 167 22.49 -8.29 10.61
C ASN A 167 21.34 -7.28 10.89
N PRO A 168 20.13 -7.52 10.36
CA PRO A 168 18.98 -6.66 10.61
C PRO A 168 18.70 -6.56 12.12
N GLN A 169 18.32 -5.36 12.58
CA GLN A 169 17.95 -5.15 13.98
C GLN A 169 16.77 -6.08 14.37
N GLY A 170 16.91 -6.77 15.48
CA GLY A 170 15.89 -7.70 16.00
C GLY A 170 16.00 -9.14 15.53
N TYR A 171 16.94 -9.47 14.65
CA TYR A 171 17.20 -10.86 14.28
C TYR A 171 17.93 -11.60 15.40
N ALA A 172 17.44 -12.79 15.78
CA ALA A 172 17.95 -13.58 16.94
C ALA A 172 19.44 -14.00 16.81
N GLY A 173 20.01 -14.02 15.60
CA GLY A 173 21.44 -14.25 15.36
C GLY A 173 22.32 -13.03 15.59
N GLY A 174 21.75 -11.83 15.75
CA GLY A 174 22.46 -10.56 15.89
C GLY A 174 23.33 -10.45 17.12
N ALA A 175 22.96 -11.10 18.21
CA ALA A 175 23.71 -11.08 19.47
C ALA A 175 25.10 -11.74 19.36
N GLU A 176 25.28 -12.73 18.51
CA GLU A 176 26.58 -13.41 18.33
C GLU A 176 27.59 -12.53 17.58
N SER A 177 27.15 -11.58 16.75
CA SER A 177 28.04 -10.66 16.05
C SER A 177 28.64 -9.59 16.97
N TYR A 178 27.95 -9.26 18.06
CA TYR A 178 28.47 -8.32 19.07
C TYR A 178 29.53 -8.96 20.00
N GLN A 179 29.62 -10.29 20.01
CA GLN A 179 30.58 -11.01 20.85
C GLN A 179 31.93 -11.26 20.15
N ARG A 180 32.04 -10.99 18.87
CA ARG A 180 33.34 -10.98 18.17
C ARG A 180 34.01 -9.65 18.43
N GLY A 181 34.89 -9.61 19.43
CA GLY A 181 35.78 -8.46 19.66
C GLY A 181 36.60 -8.09 18.41
N PRO A 182 37.16 -6.89 18.38
CA PRO A 182 38.01 -6.47 17.26
C PRO A 182 39.18 -7.45 17.08
N LEU A 183 39.40 -7.86 15.82
CA LEU A 183 40.57 -8.64 15.40
C LEU A 183 41.84 -7.80 15.55
#